data_6e56982417b2e7a9537ffd6ceb8f3e22
#
_entry.id   6e56982417b2e7a9537ffd6ceb8f3e22
#
_cell.length_a   1.000
_cell.length_b   1.000
_cell.length_c   1.000
_cell.angle_alpha   90.00
_cell.angle_beta   90.00
_cell.angle_gamma   90.00
#
_symmetry.space_group_name_H-M   'P 1'
#
loop_
_entity.id
_entity.type
_entity.pdbx_description
1 polymer ?
#
loop_
_entity_poly.entity_id
_entity_poly.type
_entity_poly.pdbx_seq_one_letter_code
_entity_poly.pdbx_strand_id
1 'polypeptide(L)'
;MKVLITEYLRINLDSERWECRRCDHDIAPARGNYKEGLLVYNRDPREIHKPLLDPAKYDYTYSPNPTWCRILEYYCPECGTMVETEYTVPGHPPTHDIEFDIDALKAQWSKRKEVVNRNPGKEPPKLEGHHHHGHSHAHAPAKD
;
A
#
# COMPACT_ATOMS: atom_id res chain seq x y z
N MET A 1 -7.20 18.93 8.72
CA MET A 1 -6.26 18.72 7.58
C MET A 1 -6.18 17.26 7.28
N LYS A 2 -6.36 16.85 5.99
CA LYS A 2 -6.37 15.45 5.58
C LYS A 2 -5.11 15.14 4.74
N VAL A 3 -4.37 14.13 5.13
CA VAL A 3 -3.10 13.72 4.50
C VAL A 3 -3.29 12.38 3.81
N LEU A 4 -3.03 12.35 2.50
CA LEU A 4 -3.06 11.14 1.71
C LEU A 4 -1.86 10.24 2.07
N ILE A 5 -2.11 8.98 2.40
CA ILE A 5 -1.08 8.00 2.76
C ILE A 5 -0.92 6.95 1.66
N THR A 6 -2.04 6.31 1.27
CA THR A 6 -2.08 5.38 0.15
C THR A 6 -3.16 5.80 -0.84
N GLU A 7 -3.38 5.01 -1.88
CA GLU A 7 -4.47 5.25 -2.83
C GLU A 7 -5.85 5.26 -2.15
N TYR A 8 -6.04 4.45 -1.11
CA TYR A 8 -7.33 4.24 -0.45
C TYR A 8 -7.41 4.77 0.98
N LEU A 9 -6.28 5.14 1.58
CA LEU A 9 -6.19 5.59 2.97
C LEU A 9 -5.66 7.01 3.08
N ARG A 10 -6.23 7.75 4.02
CA ARG A 10 -5.72 9.04 4.44
C ARG A 10 -5.82 9.17 5.97
N ILE A 11 -5.04 10.09 6.53
CA ILE A 11 -5.14 10.49 7.93
C ILE A 11 -5.76 11.87 8.01
N ASN A 12 -6.80 12.01 8.79
CA ASN A 12 -7.31 13.30 9.22
C ASN A 12 -6.54 13.74 10.48
N LEU A 13 -5.64 14.70 10.32
CA LEU A 13 -4.77 15.16 11.40
C LEU A 13 -5.52 15.96 12.48
N ASP A 14 -6.69 16.51 12.16
CA ASP A 14 -7.47 17.28 13.12
C ASP A 14 -8.19 16.35 14.11
N SER A 15 -8.76 15.26 13.61
CA SER A 15 -9.43 14.24 14.42
C SER A 15 -8.52 13.09 14.86
N GLU A 16 -7.30 13.01 14.32
CA GLU A 16 -6.37 11.88 14.48
C GLU A 16 -7.00 10.53 14.12
N ARG A 17 -7.65 10.49 12.95
CA ARG A 17 -8.32 9.29 12.46
C ARG A 17 -7.81 8.83 11.11
N TRP A 18 -7.69 7.52 10.92
CA TRP A 18 -7.63 6.91 9.61
C TRP A 18 -9.00 7.00 8.94
N GLU A 19 -9.03 7.43 7.70
CA GLU A 19 -10.25 7.54 6.91
C GLU A 19 -10.11 6.82 5.56
N CYS A 20 -11.20 6.21 5.11
CA CYS A 20 -11.31 5.76 3.73
C CYS A 20 -11.32 6.96 2.79
N ARG A 21 -10.38 7.00 1.86
CA ARG A 21 -10.31 8.11 0.90
C ARG A 21 -11.51 8.17 -0.03
N ARG A 22 -12.18 7.04 -0.27
CA ARG A 22 -13.27 6.94 -1.24
C ARG A 22 -14.61 7.44 -0.70
N CYS A 23 -14.92 7.14 0.57
CA CYS A 23 -16.23 7.46 1.15
C CYS A 23 -16.17 8.25 2.45
N ASP A 24 -14.97 8.69 2.87
CA ASP A 24 -14.72 9.45 4.08
C ASP A 24 -15.03 8.71 5.40
N HIS A 25 -15.31 7.39 5.32
CA HIS A 25 -15.59 6.57 6.51
C HIS A 25 -14.41 6.62 7.49
N ASP A 26 -14.72 6.82 8.75
CA ASP A 26 -13.78 6.77 9.87
C ASP A 26 -13.44 5.32 10.22
N ILE A 27 -12.20 4.93 9.95
CA ILE A 27 -11.75 3.53 10.05
C ILE A 27 -11.24 3.22 11.47
N ALA A 28 -10.24 3.98 11.94
CA ALA A 28 -9.53 3.68 13.19
C ALA A 28 -8.78 4.90 13.73
N PRO A 29 -8.33 4.88 15.01
CA PRO A 29 -7.40 5.89 15.52
C PRO A 29 -6.10 5.93 14.70
N ALA A 30 -5.61 7.13 14.36
CA ALA A 30 -4.41 7.30 13.55
C ALA A 30 -3.12 6.79 14.23
N ARG A 31 -3.12 6.66 15.54
CA ARG A 31 -2.02 6.12 16.35
C ARG A 31 -2.09 4.60 16.53
N GLY A 32 -3.07 3.93 15.93
CA GLY A 32 -3.28 2.49 15.97
C GLY A 32 -3.21 1.85 14.59
N ASN A 33 -3.36 0.54 14.57
CA ASN A 33 -3.40 -0.22 13.32
C ASN A 33 -4.72 0.01 12.60
N TYR A 34 -4.67 0.62 11.42
CA TYR A 34 -5.86 0.90 10.61
C TYR A 34 -6.65 -0.37 10.23
N LYS A 35 -5.95 -1.52 10.14
CA LYS A 35 -6.58 -2.81 9.79
C LYS A 35 -7.64 -3.25 10.80
N GLU A 36 -7.56 -2.79 12.06
CA GLU A 36 -8.54 -3.11 13.11
C GLU A 36 -9.96 -2.56 12.82
N GLY A 37 -10.05 -1.50 12.02
CA GLY A 37 -11.33 -0.91 11.62
C GLY A 37 -11.86 -1.39 10.26
N LEU A 38 -11.21 -2.37 9.63
CA LEU A 38 -11.58 -2.88 8.32
C LEU A 38 -12.25 -4.26 8.42
N LEU A 39 -13.11 -4.57 7.47
CA LEU A 39 -13.60 -5.95 7.28
C LEU A 39 -12.47 -6.79 6.69
N VAL A 40 -12.33 -8.01 7.21
CA VAL A 40 -11.28 -8.94 6.77
C VAL A 40 -11.91 -10.14 6.09
N TYR A 41 -11.47 -10.44 4.88
CA TYR A 41 -11.78 -11.67 4.18
C TYR A 41 -10.53 -12.53 4.06
N ASN A 42 -10.61 -13.77 4.55
CA ASN A 42 -9.53 -14.73 4.43
C ASN A 42 -9.71 -15.57 3.17
N ARG A 43 -9.06 -15.16 2.11
CA ARG A 43 -9.14 -15.82 0.81
C ARG A 43 -8.23 -17.03 0.76
N ASP A 44 -8.75 -18.13 0.22
CA ASP A 44 -7.92 -19.29 -0.09
C ASP A 44 -6.92 -18.90 -1.21
N PRO A 45 -5.60 -19.05 -0.99
CA PRO A 45 -4.60 -18.69 -2.00
C PRO A 45 -4.76 -19.46 -3.31
N ARG A 46 -5.41 -20.62 -3.31
CA ARG A 46 -5.70 -21.41 -4.51
C ARG A 46 -6.77 -20.79 -5.42
N GLU A 47 -7.58 -19.87 -4.91
CA GLU A 47 -8.52 -19.11 -5.75
C GLU A 47 -7.77 -18.14 -6.69
N ILE A 48 -6.65 -17.59 -6.24
CA ILE A 48 -5.80 -16.67 -6.99
C ILE A 48 -4.74 -17.44 -7.77
N HIS A 49 -4.02 -18.33 -7.08
CA HIS A 49 -2.93 -19.15 -7.63
C HIS A 49 -3.42 -20.58 -7.82
N LYS A 50 -4.17 -20.82 -8.88
CA LYS A 50 -4.79 -22.13 -9.14
C LYS A 50 -3.73 -23.23 -9.26
N PRO A 51 -3.92 -24.38 -8.59
CA PRO A 51 -3.02 -25.51 -8.74
C PRO A 51 -3.07 -26.05 -10.18
N LEU A 52 -1.91 -26.41 -10.72
CA LEU A 52 -1.79 -27.11 -11.98
C LEU A 52 -1.91 -28.61 -11.68
N LEU A 53 -3.01 -29.24 -12.09
CA LEU A 53 -3.39 -30.59 -11.63
C LEU A 53 -3.10 -31.70 -12.66
N ASP A 54 -2.64 -31.36 -13.87
CA ASP A 54 -2.33 -32.34 -14.91
C ASP A 54 -0.86 -32.83 -14.76
N PRO A 55 -0.63 -34.02 -14.14
CA PRO A 55 0.73 -34.53 -13.93
C PRO A 55 1.46 -34.91 -15.21
N ALA A 56 0.74 -35.03 -16.33
CA ALA A 56 1.37 -35.28 -17.64
C ALA A 56 2.03 -34.03 -18.22
N LYS A 57 1.61 -32.84 -17.73
CA LYS A 57 2.11 -31.53 -18.20
C LYS A 57 3.01 -30.83 -17.18
N TYR A 58 2.85 -31.14 -15.89
CA TYR A 58 3.47 -30.38 -14.83
C TYR A 58 4.02 -31.31 -13.75
N ASP A 59 5.32 -31.26 -13.49
CA ASP A 59 5.98 -32.07 -12.47
C ASP A 59 5.54 -31.64 -11.05
N TYR A 60 5.16 -30.37 -10.86
CA TYR A 60 4.73 -29.83 -9.58
C TYR A 60 3.85 -28.58 -9.77
N THR A 61 3.14 -28.18 -8.71
CA THR A 61 2.35 -26.96 -8.66
C THR A 61 3.03 -25.88 -7.83
N TYR A 62 2.97 -24.65 -8.31
CA TYR A 62 3.39 -23.45 -7.56
C TYR A 62 2.25 -22.83 -6.75
N SER A 63 1.08 -23.46 -6.71
CA SER A 63 -0.03 -22.95 -5.89
C SER A 63 0.35 -23.01 -4.41
N PRO A 64 0.22 -21.91 -3.66
CA PRO A 64 0.55 -21.89 -2.25
C PRO A 64 -0.32 -22.87 -1.45
N ASN A 65 0.30 -23.57 -0.50
CA ASN A 65 -0.43 -24.43 0.40
C ASN A 65 -1.20 -23.60 1.43
N PRO A 66 -2.55 -23.69 1.50
CA PRO A 66 -3.37 -22.89 2.41
C PRO A 66 -3.15 -23.18 3.90
N THR A 67 -2.41 -24.26 4.23
CA THR A 67 -2.00 -24.53 5.61
C THR A 67 -0.78 -23.70 6.03
N TRP A 68 -0.06 -23.10 5.09
CA TRP A 68 1.15 -22.33 5.32
C TRP A 68 1.03 -20.88 4.88
N CYS A 69 0.11 -20.60 3.94
CA CYS A 69 -0.08 -19.29 3.38
C CYS A 69 -1.56 -18.90 3.41
N ARG A 70 -1.83 -17.67 3.78
CA ARG A 70 -3.16 -17.05 3.76
C ARG A 70 -3.09 -15.73 3.02
N ILE A 71 -4.18 -15.37 2.38
CA ILE A 71 -4.38 -14.05 1.80
C ILE A 71 -5.48 -13.36 2.61
N LEU A 72 -5.13 -12.29 3.30
CA LEU A 72 -6.08 -11.46 4.01
C LEU A 72 -6.37 -10.23 3.17
N GLU A 73 -7.63 -10.06 2.80
CA GLU A 73 -8.10 -8.88 2.08
C GLU A 73 -8.88 -8.00 3.04
N TYR A 74 -8.53 -6.71 3.08
CA TYR A 74 -9.10 -5.72 3.99
C TYR A 74 -10.00 -4.76 3.23
N TYR A 75 -11.24 -4.62 3.68
CA TYR A 75 -12.25 -3.82 3.01
C TYR A 75 -12.81 -2.73 3.91
N CYS A 76 -13.07 -1.56 3.32
CA CYS A 76 -13.81 -0.52 4.02
C CYS A 76 -15.22 -1.01 4.33
N PRO A 77 -15.67 -0.95 5.62
CA PRO A 77 -16.98 -1.46 6.01
C PRO A 77 -18.16 -0.67 5.41
N GLU A 78 -17.94 0.58 5.03
CA GLU A 78 -18.98 1.44 4.47
C GLU A 78 -19.15 1.25 2.95
N CYS A 79 -18.05 1.31 2.18
CA CYS A 79 -18.14 1.31 0.71
C CYS A 79 -17.63 0.06 0.03
N GLY A 80 -17.13 -0.93 0.77
CA GLY A 80 -16.62 -2.19 0.24
C GLY A 80 -15.34 -2.05 -0.61
N THR A 81 -14.69 -0.88 -0.61
CA THR A 81 -13.41 -0.74 -1.30
C THR A 81 -12.35 -1.60 -0.65
N MET A 82 -11.68 -2.45 -1.42
CA MET A 82 -10.50 -3.18 -0.96
C MET A 82 -9.36 -2.18 -0.73
N VAL A 83 -8.89 -2.12 0.51
CA VAL A 83 -7.89 -1.15 0.97
C VAL A 83 -6.50 -1.72 0.94
N GLU A 84 -6.37 -3.00 1.32
CA GLU A 84 -5.07 -3.67 1.46
C GLU A 84 -5.24 -5.18 1.23
N THR A 85 -4.13 -5.82 0.84
CA THR A 85 -4.02 -7.28 0.75
C THR A 85 -2.72 -7.73 1.38
N GLU A 86 -2.82 -8.64 2.35
CA GLU A 86 -1.68 -9.14 3.11
C GLU A 86 -1.51 -10.66 2.88
N TYR A 87 -0.30 -11.07 2.48
CA TYR A 87 0.12 -12.47 2.49
C TYR A 87 0.74 -12.77 3.85
N THR A 88 0.17 -13.74 4.56
CA THR A 88 0.61 -14.08 5.92
C THR A 88 0.55 -15.58 6.18
N VAL A 89 1.00 -16.02 7.35
CA VAL A 89 0.89 -17.41 7.80
C VAL A 89 -0.34 -17.59 8.69
N PRO A 90 -0.94 -18.80 8.75
CA PRO A 90 -2.03 -19.09 9.65
C PRO A 90 -1.69 -18.77 11.11
N GLY A 91 -2.58 -18.08 11.80
CA GLY A 91 -2.42 -17.70 13.20
C GLY A 91 -1.62 -16.41 13.45
N HIS A 92 -1.02 -15.83 12.42
CA HIS A 92 -0.40 -14.50 12.55
C HIS A 92 -1.49 -13.42 12.61
N PRO A 93 -1.42 -12.47 13.56
CA PRO A 93 -2.35 -11.35 13.59
C PRO A 93 -2.11 -10.40 12.40
N PRO A 94 -3.09 -9.53 12.05
CA PRO A 94 -2.88 -8.50 11.05
C PRO A 94 -1.64 -7.66 11.32
N THR A 95 -0.75 -7.55 10.33
CA THR A 95 0.50 -6.81 10.49
C THR A 95 0.22 -5.32 10.61
N HIS A 96 0.83 -4.65 11.61
CA HIS A 96 0.85 -3.19 11.69
C HIS A 96 1.98 -2.68 10.79
N ASP A 97 1.69 -2.52 9.52
CA ASP A 97 2.66 -2.22 8.45
C ASP A 97 2.85 -0.73 8.18
N ILE A 98 1.88 0.09 8.58
CA ILE A 98 1.95 1.55 8.42
C ILE A 98 1.78 2.23 9.77
N GLU A 99 2.87 2.78 10.28
CA GLU A 99 2.91 3.53 11.54
C GLU A 99 3.55 4.91 11.32
N PHE A 100 2.94 5.94 11.88
CA PHE A 100 3.44 7.30 11.82
C PHE A 100 3.56 7.95 13.19
N ASP A 101 4.60 8.74 13.37
CA ASP A 101 4.63 9.76 14.42
C ASP A 101 3.65 10.88 14.01
N ILE A 102 2.44 10.85 14.59
CA ILE A 102 1.36 11.78 14.24
C ILE A 102 1.72 13.21 14.62
N ASP A 103 2.48 13.43 15.69
CA ASP A 103 2.87 14.77 16.13
C ASP A 103 3.91 15.36 15.17
N ALA A 104 4.89 14.56 14.77
CA ALA A 104 5.85 14.96 13.74
C ALA A 104 5.16 15.23 12.40
N LEU A 105 4.18 14.40 12.01
CA LEU A 105 3.41 14.57 10.79
C LEU A 105 2.60 15.90 10.81
N LYS A 106 1.94 16.21 11.93
CA LYS A 106 1.26 17.50 12.14
C LYS A 106 2.22 18.68 12.01
N ALA A 107 3.37 18.61 12.66
CA ALA A 107 4.40 19.66 12.60
C ALA A 107 4.94 19.85 11.18
N GLN A 108 5.11 18.79 10.41
CA GLN A 108 5.53 18.85 9.03
C GLN A 108 4.47 19.49 8.14
N TRP A 109 3.20 19.07 8.27
CA TRP A 109 2.12 19.54 7.42
C TRP A 109 1.66 20.95 7.74
N SER A 110 1.80 21.43 8.99
CA SER A 110 1.51 22.81 9.36
C SER A 110 2.35 23.84 8.60
N LYS A 111 3.52 23.45 8.12
CA LYS A 111 4.46 24.28 7.36
C LYS A 111 4.24 24.22 5.84
N ARG A 112 3.41 23.30 5.36
CA ARG A 112 3.14 23.12 3.92
C ARG A 112 2.03 24.09 3.47
N LYS A 113 2.21 24.61 2.26
CA LYS A 113 1.17 25.37 1.57
C LYS A 113 0.46 24.42 0.60
N GLU A 114 -0.86 24.49 0.59
CA GLU A 114 -1.65 23.78 -0.42
C GLU A 114 -1.33 24.36 -1.80
N VAL A 115 -0.95 23.48 -2.72
CA VAL A 115 -0.74 23.83 -4.13
C VAL A 115 -1.94 23.32 -4.92
N VAL A 116 -2.80 24.23 -5.32
CA VAL A 116 -3.92 23.88 -6.21
C VAL A 116 -3.39 23.76 -7.63
N ASN A 117 -3.46 22.54 -8.20
CA ASN A 117 -3.18 22.36 -9.62
C ASN A 117 -4.30 23.00 -10.46
N ARG A 118 -4.06 24.19 -10.98
CA ARG A 118 -5.01 24.95 -11.81
C ARG A 118 -5.11 24.44 -13.26
N ASN A 119 -4.24 23.51 -13.64
CA ASN A 119 -4.19 22.94 -15.00
C ASN A 119 -4.14 21.40 -14.93
N PRO A 120 -5.25 20.74 -14.54
CA PRO A 120 -5.32 19.28 -14.59
C PRO A 120 -5.13 18.83 -16.04
N GLY A 121 -4.15 17.97 -16.31
CA GLY A 121 -3.80 17.48 -17.65
C GLY A 121 -2.56 18.10 -18.29
N LYS A 122 -1.92 19.06 -17.66
CA LYS A 122 -0.55 19.51 -18.05
C LYS A 122 0.46 18.86 -17.13
N GLU A 123 1.61 18.47 -17.70
CA GLU A 123 2.73 17.99 -16.90
C GLU A 123 3.06 18.99 -15.79
N PRO A 124 3.30 18.50 -14.55
CA PRO A 124 3.78 19.38 -13.50
C PRO A 124 5.09 20.05 -13.95
N PRO A 125 5.36 21.29 -13.55
CA PRO A 125 6.61 21.95 -13.87
C PRO A 125 7.77 21.07 -13.39
N LYS A 126 8.75 20.86 -14.26
CA LYS A 126 9.98 20.13 -13.89
C LYS A 126 10.60 20.84 -12.70
N LEU A 127 10.82 20.09 -11.62
CA LEU A 127 11.55 20.63 -10.47
C LEU A 127 12.98 20.91 -10.93
N GLU A 128 13.34 22.17 -11.05
CA GLU A 128 14.72 22.57 -11.30
C GLU A 128 15.55 22.15 -10.07
N GLY A 129 16.52 21.27 -10.25
CA GLY A 129 17.51 21.00 -9.23
C GLY A 129 17.91 19.56 -8.93
N HIS A 130 17.44 18.55 -9.63
CA HIS A 130 18.05 17.22 -9.52
C HIS A 130 19.01 16.98 -10.69
N HIS A 131 20.29 17.38 -10.50
CA HIS A 131 21.37 16.90 -11.34
C HIS A 131 21.55 15.39 -11.06
N HIS A 132 21.06 14.57 -11.97
CA HIS A 132 21.48 13.17 -12.04
C HIS A 132 22.97 13.17 -12.41
N HIS A 133 23.83 12.88 -11.44
CA HIS A 133 25.21 12.46 -11.75
C HIS A 133 25.11 11.11 -12.47
N GLY A 134 25.15 11.17 -13.81
CA GLY A 134 25.25 10.00 -14.65
C GLY A 134 26.59 9.31 -14.38
N HIS A 135 26.55 8.15 -13.73
CA HIS A 135 27.69 7.25 -13.73
C HIS A 135 27.81 6.64 -15.12
N SER A 136 28.69 7.23 -15.95
CA SER A 136 29.11 6.60 -17.19
C SER A 136 30.06 5.45 -16.86
N HIS A 137 29.57 4.20 -16.98
CA HIS A 137 30.43 3.03 -16.99
C HIS A 137 31.15 2.98 -18.33
N ALA A 138 32.43 3.40 -18.35
CA ALA A 138 33.30 3.17 -19.48
C ALA A 138 33.64 1.67 -19.52
N HIS A 139 33.14 0.97 -20.54
CA HIS A 139 33.61 -0.38 -20.87
C HIS A 139 35.02 -0.29 -21.44
N ALA A 140 35.99 -0.90 -20.76
CA ALA A 140 37.32 -1.11 -21.29
C ALA A 140 37.26 -2.12 -22.44
N PRO A 141 37.96 -1.94 -23.56
CA PRO A 141 38.01 -2.88 -24.65
C PRO A 141 38.79 -4.13 -24.25
N ALA A 142 38.25 -5.30 -24.64
CA ALA A 142 38.93 -6.58 -24.51
C ALA A 142 40.25 -6.52 -25.33
N LYS A 143 41.34 -7.01 -24.72
CA LYS A 143 42.60 -7.23 -25.43
C LYS A 143 42.58 -8.65 -26.01
N ASP A 144 42.87 -8.74 -27.30
CA ASP A 144 43.17 -9.96 -28.01
C ASP A 144 44.40 -10.69 -27.42
#